data_37542140d451095178ec7b8611d1c833
#
_entry.id   37542140d451095178ec7b8611d1c833
#
_cell.length_a   1.000
_cell.length_b   1.000
_cell.length_c   1.000
_cell.angle_alpha   90.00
_cell.angle_beta   90.00
_cell.angle_gamma   90.00
#
_symmetry.space_group_name_H-M   'P 1'
#
loop_
_entity.id
_entity.type
_entity.pdbx_description
1 polymer ?
#
loop_
_entity_poly.entity_id
_entity_poly.type
_entity_poly.pdbx_seq_one_letter_code
_entity_poly.pdbx_strand_id
1 'polypeptide(L)'
;NACNFACLHCSKVFSSGWISKLKKYEPDKEDKMYDLKQLLGTEHRHGDDDDNEMGITLDQAMEICDDLIENFPNLLWIDFAGGELLYQKQFFPTLKRLAEHPNAKRMKISFHSNFNANFNVEELSEYLQPFNQSAILISVDAGRTFYSYFRHGGSWDQLKKNIQDY
;
A
#
# COMPACT_ATOMS: atom_id res chain seq x y z
N ASN A 1 1.42 1.76 -7.83
CA ASN A 1 1.43 1.35 -6.42
C ASN A 1 2.65 1.95 -5.71
N ALA A 2 2.44 3.01 -4.92
CA ALA A 2 3.51 3.60 -4.13
C ALA A 2 3.94 2.64 -3.02
N CYS A 3 5.24 2.34 -2.94
CA CYS A 3 5.83 1.53 -1.89
C CYS A 3 7.25 2.03 -1.61
N ASN A 4 7.60 2.13 -0.34
CA ASN A 4 8.90 2.60 0.12
C ASN A 4 10.00 1.53 0.04
N PHE A 5 9.67 0.27 -0.27
CA PHE A 5 10.61 -0.86 -0.32
C PHE A 5 10.87 -1.38 -1.72
N ALA A 6 12.03 -2.04 -1.89
CA ALA A 6 12.38 -2.83 -3.06
C ALA A 6 12.67 -4.28 -2.62
N CYS A 7 11.63 -4.99 -2.18
CA CYS A 7 11.76 -6.36 -1.68
C CYS A 7 12.22 -7.34 -2.77
N LEU A 8 13.02 -8.37 -2.41
CA LEU A 8 13.56 -9.35 -3.35
C LEU A 8 12.49 -10.12 -4.14
N HIS A 9 11.34 -10.36 -3.53
CA HIS A 9 10.21 -11.07 -4.14
C HIS A 9 9.22 -10.12 -4.85
N CYS A 10 9.55 -8.84 -4.99
CA CYS A 10 8.70 -7.83 -5.60
C CYS A 10 9.35 -7.29 -6.89
N SER A 11 8.59 -6.59 -7.71
CA SER A 11 9.06 -5.99 -8.95
C SER A 11 8.66 -4.52 -9.07
N LYS A 12 9.22 -3.84 -10.08
CA LYS A 12 8.86 -2.44 -10.40
C LYS A 12 7.37 -2.26 -10.72
N VAL A 13 6.67 -3.31 -11.14
CA VAL A 13 5.22 -3.28 -11.40
C VAL A 13 4.41 -3.05 -10.12
N PHE A 14 4.92 -3.53 -8.99
CA PHE A 14 4.23 -3.48 -7.70
C PHE A 14 4.88 -2.53 -6.69
N SER A 15 6.05 -1.97 -7.01
CA SER A 15 6.78 -1.13 -6.05
C SER A 15 7.54 0.01 -6.72
N SER A 16 7.21 1.24 -6.35
CA SER A 16 7.96 2.44 -6.73
C SER A 16 9.40 2.45 -6.17
N GLY A 17 9.65 1.74 -5.07
CA GLY A 17 11.00 1.56 -4.53
C GLY A 17 11.94 0.84 -5.50
N TRP A 18 11.44 -0.12 -6.29
CA TRP A 18 12.20 -0.75 -7.36
C TRP A 18 12.52 0.19 -8.51
N ILE A 19 11.57 1.05 -8.91
CA ILE A 19 11.79 2.03 -9.98
C ILE A 19 12.95 2.95 -9.62
N SER A 20 12.95 3.50 -8.40
CA SER A 20 14.02 4.39 -7.92
C SER A 20 15.37 3.70 -7.90
N LYS A 21 15.42 2.40 -7.58
CA LYS A 21 16.67 1.63 -7.60
C LYS A 21 17.15 1.33 -8.99
N LEU A 22 16.29 0.90 -9.89
CA LEU A 22 16.66 0.61 -11.27
C LEU A 22 17.21 1.85 -11.97
N LYS A 23 16.57 3.02 -11.80
CA LYS A 23 17.07 4.30 -12.30
C LYS A 23 18.49 4.61 -11.81
N LYS A 24 18.82 4.23 -10.57
CA LYS A 24 20.14 4.50 -9.97
C LYS A 24 21.25 3.55 -10.45
N TYR A 25 20.93 2.26 -10.58
CA TYR A 25 21.95 1.21 -10.80
C TYR A 25 22.00 0.70 -12.24
N GLU A 26 20.96 0.84 -13.03
CA GLU A 26 20.86 0.34 -14.39
C GLU A 26 20.09 1.33 -15.31
N PRO A 27 20.63 2.55 -15.53
CA PRO A 27 19.92 3.58 -16.29
C PRO A 27 19.62 3.14 -17.74
N ASP A 28 20.44 2.26 -18.31
CA ASP A 28 20.30 1.82 -19.72
C ASP A 28 19.50 0.52 -19.90
N LYS A 29 18.99 -0.08 -18.82
CA LYS A 29 18.29 -1.38 -18.88
C LYS A 29 16.78 -1.29 -18.67
N GLU A 30 16.20 -0.11 -18.69
CA GLU A 30 14.75 0.06 -18.58
C GLU A 30 13.99 -0.77 -19.62
N ASP A 31 14.51 -0.89 -20.82
CA ASP A 31 13.84 -1.54 -21.96
C ASP A 31 13.77 -3.07 -21.87
N LYS A 32 14.74 -3.73 -21.26
CA LYS A 32 14.80 -5.20 -21.26
C LYS A 32 13.83 -5.91 -20.31
N MET A 33 13.30 -5.22 -19.32
CA MET A 33 12.30 -5.81 -18.41
C MET A 33 10.86 -5.68 -18.91
N TYR A 34 10.64 -4.98 -20.03
CA TYR A 34 9.34 -4.91 -20.69
C TYR A 34 8.94 -6.22 -21.39
N ASP A 35 9.90 -7.08 -21.72
CA ASP A 35 9.62 -8.40 -22.33
C ASP A 35 8.78 -9.32 -21.44
N LEU A 36 8.81 -9.12 -20.11
CA LEU A 36 7.92 -9.86 -19.20
C LEU A 36 6.45 -9.49 -19.38
N LYS A 37 6.13 -8.28 -19.86
CA LYS A 37 4.76 -7.87 -20.17
C LYS A 37 4.22 -8.64 -21.37
N GLN A 38 5.03 -8.88 -22.38
CA GLN A 38 4.68 -9.72 -23.52
C GLN A 38 4.46 -11.17 -23.11
N LEU A 39 5.28 -11.69 -22.18
CA LEU A 39 5.19 -13.07 -21.73
C LEU A 39 3.94 -13.34 -20.87
N LEU A 40 3.45 -12.35 -20.14
CA LEU A 40 2.31 -12.48 -19.23
C LEU A 40 0.98 -12.01 -19.84
N GLY A 41 0.98 -11.55 -21.09
CA GLY A 41 -0.23 -11.14 -21.82
C GLY A 41 -0.98 -9.96 -21.21
N THR A 42 -0.36 -9.19 -20.31
CA THR A 42 -0.98 -8.04 -19.68
C THR A 42 -0.60 -6.77 -20.43
N GLU A 43 -1.37 -6.43 -21.45
CA GLU A 43 -1.37 -5.08 -22.05
C GLU A 43 -2.02 -4.09 -21.06
N HIS A 44 -1.34 -3.77 -19.98
CA HIS A 44 -1.68 -2.56 -19.26
C HIS A 44 -1.05 -1.39 -20.02
N ARG A 45 -1.92 -0.62 -20.66
CA ARG A 45 -1.57 0.66 -21.27
C ARG A 45 -1.00 1.57 -20.17
N HIS A 46 0.32 1.65 -20.09
CA HIS A 46 0.95 2.81 -19.50
C HIS A 46 1.04 3.85 -20.59
N GLY A 47 0.29 4.94 -20.44
CA GLY A 47 0.53 6.15 -21.23
C GLY A 47 1.98 6.58 -21.03
N ASP A 48 2.60 7.04 -22.09
CA ASP A 48 4.00 7.46 -22.17
C ASP A 48 4.28 8.80 -21.47
N ASP A 49 3.47 9.21 -20.50
CA ASP A 49 3.66 10.50 -19.84
C ASP A 49 3.44 10.42 -18.33
N ASP A 50 4.44 10.93 -17.64
CA ASP A 50 4.53 11.24 -16.21
C ASP A 50 4.89 10.12 -15.23
N ASP A 51 6.11 10.25 -14.77
CA ASP A 51 6.81 9.50 -13.71
C ASP A 51 6.14 9.56 -12.31
N ASN A 52 4.88 10.00 -12.16
CA ASN A 52 4.34 10.39 -10.87
C ASN A 52 3.03 9.72 -10.39
N GLU A 53 2.32 8.94 -11.21
CA GLU A 53 1.02 8.43 -10.76
C GLU A 53 0.85 6.90 -10.89
N MET A 54 1.67 6.15 -10.18
CA MET A 54 1.40 4.73 -9.95
C MET A 54 0.47 4.53 -8.75
N GLY A 55 -0.74 5.02 -8.84
CA GLY A 55 -1.74 4.87 -7.80
C GLY A 55 -2.98 5.73 -8.09
N ILE A 56 -4.03 5.53 -7.33
CA ILE A 56 -5.20 6.41 -7.36
C ILE A 56 -4.86 7.74 -6.69
N THR A 57 -5.37 8.84 -7.22
CA THR A 57 -5.26 10.16 -6.58
C THR A 57 -6.15 10.23 -5.34
N LEU A 58 -5.98 11.27 -4.52
CA LEU A 58 -6.87 11.51 -3.38
C LEU A 58 -8.32 11.70 -3.83
N ASP A 59 -8.55 12.46 -4.90
CA ASP A 59 -9.90 12.72 -5.43
C ASP A 59 -10.58 11.43 -5.90
N GLN A 60 -9.85 10.58 -6.64
CA GLN A 60 -10.35 9.27 -7.05
C GLN A 60 -10.64 8.35 -5.84
N ALA A 61 -9.82 8.41 -4.80
CA ALA A 61 -10.07 7.64 -3.57
C ALA A 61 -11.33 8.13 -2.86
N MET A 62 -11.58 9.44 -2.82
CA MET A 62 -12.80 10.01 -2.24
C MET A 62 -14.03 9.65 -3.08
N GLU A 63 -13.95 9.73 -4.40
CA GLU A 63 -15.02 9.30 -5.32
C GLU A 63 -15.43 7.84 -5.09
N ILE A 64 -14.45 6.94 -4.96
CA ILE A 64 -14.70 5.53 -4.64
C ILE A 64 -15.37 5.39 -3.27
N CYS A 65 -14.94 6.14 -2.26
CA CYS A 65 -15.56 6.10 -0.94
C CYS A 65 -17.02 6.57 -0.98
N ASP A 66 -17.29 7.64 -1.72
CA ASP A 66 -18.64 8.17 -1.88
C ASP A 66 -19.55 7.15 -2.57
N ASP A 67 -19.07 6.53 -3.65
CA ASP A 67 -19.80 5.46 -4.33
C ASP A 67 -20.09 4.28 -3.40
N LEU A 68 -19.12 3.85 -2.59
CA LEU A 68 -19.30 2.78 -1.61
C LEU A 68 -20.34 3.14 -0.54
N ILE A 69 -20.34 4.38 -0.06
CA ILE A 69 -21.27 4.88 0.96
C ILE A 69 -22.69 4.96 0.41
N GLU A 70 -22.85 5.45 -0.82
CA GLU A 70 -24.16 5.71 -1.42
C GLU A 70 -24.79 4.42 -1.98
N ASN A 71 -24.00 3.58 -2.63
CA ASN A 71 -24.54 2.47 -3.43
C ASN A 71 -24.40 1.09 -2.77
N PHE A 72 -23.60 0.98 -1.69
CA PHE A 72 -23.37 -0.31 -1.00
C PHE A 72 -23.73 -0.27 0.50
N PRO A 73 -24.99 0.02 0.88
CA PRO A 73 -25.38 0.22 2.29
C PRO A 73 -25.18 -1.03 3.16
N ASN A 74 -25.06 -2.21 2.56
CA ASN A 74 -24.84 -3.49 3.26
C ASN A 74 -23.37 -3.96 3.19
N LEU A 75 -22.44 -3.10 2.85
CA LEU A 75 -21.02 -3.43 2.83
C LEU A 75 -20.55 -3.86 4.23
N LEU A 76 -19.89 -5.03 4.31
CA LEU A 76 -19.46 -5.62 5.58
C LEU A 76 -17.94 -5.78 5.70
N TRP A 77 -17.23 -5.73 4.60
CA TRP A 77 -15.79 -5.92 4.60
C TRP A 77 -15.13 -5.18 3.44
N ILE A 78 -14.06 -4.48 3.76
CA ILE A 78 -13.14 -3.89 2.79
C ILE A 78 -11.74 -4.42 3.10
N ASP A 79 -11.09 -4.96 2.08
CA ASP A 79 -9.69 -5.36 2.14
C ASP A 79 -8.87 -4.48 1.20
N PHE A 80 -7.88 -3.76 1.77
CA PHE A 80 -7.02 -2.90 0.98
C PHE A 80 -5.75 -3.65 0.60
N ALA A 81 -5.51 -3.74 -0.69
CA ALA A 81 -4.34 -4.39 -1.25
C ALA A 81 -3.53 -3.45 -2.15
N GLY A 82 -2.22 -3.67 -2.19
CA GLY A 82 -1.28 -3.01 -3.10
C GLY A 82 -0.32 -2.05 -2.40
N GLY A 83 0.91 -1.96 -2.91
CA GLY A 83 1.96 -1.08 -2.44
C GLY A 83 2.23 -1.14 -0.93
N GLU A 84 2.51 0.02 -0.34
CA GLU A 84 2.53 0.24 1.10
C GLU A 84 1.52 1.32 1.48
N LEU A 85 0.41 0.91 2.06
CA LEU A 85 -0.73 1.80 2.33
C LEU A 85 -0.39 2.90 3.33
N LEU A 86 0.35 2.57 4.39
CA LEU A 86 0.77 3.54 5.41
C LEU A 86 1.77 4.59 4.88
N TYR A 87 2.32 4.38 3.70
CA TYR A 87 3.15 5.34 2.98
C TYR A 87 2.34 6.23 2.03
N GLN A 88 1.10 5.86 1.72
CA GLN A 88 0.25 6.55 0.75
C GLN A 88 -0.56 7.65 1.43
N LYS A 89 -0.42 8.88 0.94
CA LYS A 89 -1.07 10.09 1.52
C LYS A 89 -2.60 10.00 1.56
N GLN A 90 -3.21 9.26 0.63
CA GLN A 90 -4.66 9.10 0.54
C GLN A 90 -5.23 8.08 1.52
N PHE A 91 -4.41 7.21 2.13
CA PHE A 91 -4.92 6.10 2.94
C PHE A 91 -5.69 6.55 4.18
N PHE A 92 -5.12 7.45 4.98
CA PHE A 92 -5.78 7.97 6.17
C PHE A 92 -7.08 8.75 5.86
N PRO A 93 -7.09 9.67 4.87
CA PRO A 93 -8.33 10.30 4.43
C PRO A 93 -9.39 9.29 3.95
N THR A 94 -8.98 8.21 3.28
CA THR A 94 -9.88 7.13 2.86
C THR A 94 -10.51 6.43 4.07
N LEU A 95 -9.74 6.05 5.07
CA LEU A 95 -10.26 5.45 6.30
C LEU A 95 -11.25 6.38 7.00
N LYS A 96 -10.90 7.66 7.12
CA LYS A 96 -11.77 8.68 7.72
C LYS A 96 -13.09 8.79 6.97
N ARG A 97 -13.08 8.84 5.64
CA ARG A 97 -14.29 8.92 4.82
C ARG A 97 -15.15 7.66 4.97
N LEU A 98 -14.55 6.48 4.94
CA LEU A 98 -15.27 5.22 5.13
C LEU A 98 -15.87 5.06 6.54
N ALA A 99 -15.31 5.70 7.55
CA ALA A 99 -15.89 5.73 8.90
C ALA A 99 -17.27 6.42 8.95
N GLU A 100 -17.59 7.24 7.95
CA GLU A 100 -18.91 7.89 7.79
C GLU A 100 -19.96 6.94 7.16
N HIS A 101 -19.56 5.76 6.70
CA HIS A 101 -20.47 4.77 6.12
C HIS A 101 -21.56 4.38 7.15
N PRO A 102 -22.85 4.31 6.77
CA PRO A 102 -23.94 3.98 7.68
C PRO A 102 -23.73 2.64 8.42
N ASN A 103 -22.99 1.73 7.80
CA ASN A 103 -22.72 0.40 8.32
C ASN A 103 -21.31 0.26 8.95
N ALA A 104 -20.56 1.34 9.15
CA ALA A 104 -19.17 1.31 9.64
C ALA A 104 -19.01 0.43 10.90
N LYS A 105 -19.92 0.56 11.87
CA LYS A 105 -19.93 -0.24 13.12
C LYS A 105 -20.13 -1.74 12.93
N ARG A 106 -20.44 -2.19 11.71
CA ARG A 106 -20.59 -3.61 11.34
C ARG A 106 -19.52 -4.05 10.35
N MET A 107 -18.79 -3.10 9.78
CA MET A 107 -17.76 -3.38 8.78
C MET A 107 -16.47 -3.89 9.42
N LYS A 108 -15.81 -4.77 8.68
CA LYS A 108 -14.42 -5.16 8.90
C LYS A 108 -13.53 -4.41 7.92
N ILE A 109 -12.43 -3.86 8.41
CA ILE A 109 -11.36 -3.30 7.59
C ILE A 109 -10.13 -4.19 7.73
N SER A 110 -9.53 -4.57 6.60
CA SER A 110 -8.25 -5.28 6.60
C SER A 110 -7.30 -4.69 5.56
N PHE A 111 -6.02 -4.79 5.83
CA PHE A 111 -4.99 -4.38 4.88
C PHE A 111 -3.64 -5.05 5.15
N HIS A 112 -2.84 -5.13 4.08
CA HIS A 112 -1.47 -5.60 4.14
C HIS A 112 -0.50 -4.42 4.24
N SER A 113 0.49 -4.53 5.13
CA SER A 113 1.52 -3.51 5.31
C SER A 113 2.88 -4.13 5.63
N ASN A 114 3.96 -3.48 5.21
CA ASN A 114 5.29 -3.76 5.74
C ASN A 114 5.48 -3.21 7.16
N PHE A 115 4.57 -2.35 7.61
CA PHE A 115 4.50 -1.72 8.93
C PHE A 115 5.80 -0.98 9.33
N ASN A 116 6.51 -0.47 8.34
CA ASN A 116 7.86 0.12 8.47
C ASN A 116 7.91 1.56 7.94
N ALA A 117 6.77 2.14 7.57
CA ALA A 117 6.64 3.54 7.26
C ALA A 117 6.72 4.38 8.56
N ASN A 118 7.10 5.64 8.42
CA ASN A 118 6.95 6.61 9.50
C ASN A 118 5.51 7.14 9.48
N PHE A 119 4.69 6.65 10.39
CA PHE A 119 3.28 7.05 10.55
C PHE A 119 2.95 7.20 12.04
N ASN A 120 1.86 7.90 12.32
CA ASN A 120 1.35 8.02 13.67
C ASN A 120 0.46 6.81 14.01
N VAL A 121 0.89 6.01 14.98
CA VAL A 121 0.18 4.79 15.42
C VAL A 121 -1.14 5.12 16.12
N GLU A 122 -1.16 6.19 16.92
CA GLU A 122 -2.37 6.64 17.62
C GLU A 122 -3.41 7.10 16.60
N GLU A 123 -3.00 7.88 15.60
CA GLU A 123 -3.88 8.33 14.52
C GLU A 123 -4.45 7.15 13.73
N LEU A 124 -3.65 6.14 13.41
CA LEU A 124 -4.13 4.91 12.77
C LEU A 124 -5.19 4.22 13.62
N SER A 125 -4.95 4.10 14.93
CA SER A 125 -5.89 3.48 15.87
C SER A 125 -7.20 4.25 15.96
N GLU A 126 -7.15 5.59 15.98
CA GLU A 126 -8.33 6.46 15.98
C GLU A 126 -9.18 6.26 14.71
N TYR A 127 -8.55 6.18 13.53
CA TYR A 127 -9.28 5.97 12.27
C TYR A 127 -9.85 4.55 12.12
N LEU A 128 -9.27 3.56 12.79
CA LEU A 128 -9.79 2.20 12.79
C LEU A 128 -10.90 1.95 13.83
N GLN A 129 -10.96 2.75 14.89
CA GLN A 129 -11.94 2.61 15.98
C GLN A 129 -13.42 2.58 15.54
N PRO A 130 -13.87 3.36 14.52
CA PRO A 130 -15.28 3.34 14.10
C PRO A 130 -15.77 2.01 13.54
N PHE A 131 -14.87 1.12 13.11
CA PHE A 131 -15.20 -0.15 12.49
C PHE A 131 -15.37 -1.28 13.52
N ASN A 132 -16.19 -2.26 13.19
CA ASN A 132 -16.44 -3.43 14.06
C ASN A 132 -15.16 -4.23 14.33
N GLN A 133 -14.32 -4.36 13.32
CA GLN A 133 -13.07 -5.11 13.39
C GLN A 133 -12.05 -4.50 12.43
N SER A 134 -10.81 -4.39 12.89
CA SER A 134 -9.67 -4.10 12.03
C SER A 134 -8.65 -5.23 12.07
N ALA A 135 -7.99 -5.51 10.95
CA ALA A 135 -6.94 -6.49 10.84
C ALA A 135 -5.79 -5.95 9.97
N ILE A 136 -4.61 -5.84 10.54
CA ILE A 136 -3.39 -5.47 9.84
C ILE A 136 -2.54 -6.72 9.62
N LEU A 137 -2.34 -7.09 8.36
CA LEU A 137 -1.48 -8.21 7.99
C LEU A 137 -0.07 -7.69 7.77
N ILE A 138 0.77 -7.87 8.78
CA ILE A 138 2.15 -7.37 8.74
C ILE A 138 3.01 -8.34 7.97
N SER A 139 3.62 -7.87 6.90
CA SER A 139 4.49 -8.66 6.03
C SER A 139 5.91 -8.73 6.58
N VAL A 140 6.32 -9.90 7.05
CA VAL A 140 7.66 -10.16 7.60
C VAL A 140 8.22 -11.44 6.97
N ASP A 141 9.29 -11.33 6.17
CA ASP A 141 9.90 -12.50 5.50
C ASP A 141 11.03 -13.11 6.32
N ALA A 142 11.70 -12.30 7.14
CA ALA A 142 12.78 -12.73 8.03
C ALA A 142 12.97 -11.74 9.17
N GLY A 143 13.62 -12.17 10.23
CA GLY A 143 13.91 -11.31 11.38
C GLY A 143 15.33 -10.73 11.39
N ARG A 144 15.55 -9.71 12.21
CA ARG A 144 16.86 -9.12 12.52
C ARG A 144 17.64 -8.72 11.26
N THR A 145 18.90 -9.16 11.16
CA THR A 145 19.82 -8.84 10.05
C THR A 145 19.30 -9.26 8.68
N PHE A 146 18.52 -10.32 8.60
CA PHE A 146 17.97 -10.78 7.32
C PHE A 146 16.74 -9.97 6.86
N TYR A 147 16.09 -9.25 7.74
CA TYR A 147 14.93 -8.44 7.38
C TYR A 147 15.24 -7.42 6.27
N SER A 148 16.29 -6.62 6.44
CA SER A 148 16.70 -5.61 5.44
C SER A 148 17.26 -6.23 4.16
N TYR A 149 17.71 -7.47 4.19
CA TYR A 149 18.14 -8.19 2.99
C TYR A 149 16.95 -8.55 2.11
N PHE A 150 15.91 -9.17 2.66
CA PHE A 150 14.70 -9.53 1.91
C PHE A 150 13.83 -8.31 1.60
N ARG A 151 13.71 -7.38 2.54
CA ARG A 151 12.92 -6.15 2.45
C ARG A 151 13.84 -4.94 2.37
N HIS A 152 14.47 -4.80 1.20
CA HIS A 152 15.44 -3.74 1.01
C HIS A 152 14.80 -2.35 1.15
N GLY A 153 15.34 -1.55 2.04
CA GLY A 153 14.81 -0.26 2.51
C GLY A 153 14.15 -0.35 3.90
N GLY A 154 13.91 -1.56 4.40
CA GLY A 154 13.31 -1.78 5.71
C GLY A 154 14.30 -1.79 6.87
N SER A 155 13.83 -1.36 8.05
CA SER A 155 14.53 -1.41 9.33
C SER A 155 13.81 -2.36 10.27
N TRP A 156 14.54 -3.37 10.79
CA TRP A 156 13.98 -4.28 11.80
C TRP A 156 13.58 -3.55 13.08
N ASP A 157 14.36 -2.55 13.49
CA ASP A 157 14.09 -1.80 14.71
C ASP A 157 12.88 -0.88 14.56
N GLN A 158 12.69 -0.27 13.38
CA GLN A 158 11.48 0.50 13.09
C GLN A 158 10.23 -0.38 13.09
N LEU A 159 10.31 -1.58 12.46
CA LEU A 159 9.20 -2.55 12.49
C LEU A 159 8.82 -2.92 13.92
N LYS A 160 9.81 -3.30 14.74
CA LYS A 160 9.57 -3.64 16.14
C LYS A 160 8.93 -2.50 16.92
N LYS A 161 9.45 -1.28 16.73
CA LYS A 161 8.92 -0.09 17.37
C LYS A 161 7.45 0.11 17.00
N ASN A 162 7.12 0.11 15.73
CA ASN A 162 5.75 0.33 15.27
C ASN A 162 4.79 -0.76 15.77
N ILE A 163 5.24 -2.04 15.87
CA ILE A 163 4.43 -3.13 16.44
C ILE A 163 4.23 -2.96 17.94
N GLN A 164 5.22 -2.42 18.67
CA GLN A 164 5.12 -2.22 20.11
C GLN A 164 4.27 -1.01 20.48
N ASP A 165 4.28 0.01 19.62
CA ASP A 165 3.51 1.24 19.82
C ASP A 165 2.02 1.05 19.44
N TYR A 166 1.69 0.06 18.55
CA TYR A 166 0.32 -0.30 18.14
C TYR A 166 -0.37 -1.21 19.18
#